data_8cb0e4a33e6849d8c96ca2db61300a12
#
_entry.id   8cb0e4a33e6849d8c96ca2db61300a12
#
_cell.length_a   1.000
_cell.length_b   1.000
_cell.length_c   1.000
_cell.angle_alpha   90.00
_cell.angle_beta   90.00
_cell.angle_gamma   90.00
#
_symmetry.space_group_name_H-M   'P 1'
#
loop_
_entity.id
_entity.type
_entity.pdbx_description
1 polymer ?
#
loop_
_entity_poly.entity_id
_entity_poly.type
_entity_poly.pdbx_seq_one_letter_code
_entity_poly.pdbx_strand_id
1 'polypeptide(L)'
;MITGGKHNEIHKKLLALTLACAAAASLAACGSSAPKQTASSGASSDASAAGTDAGKTYLIATDTTFAPFEFQNESGEFVGIDMDLLKAIAEDQGFSYEIQVLGFDAAVQSLQAGQSDAVIAGMSITPERQDTFDFSEPYFDSGVVMGIKADNEEIKSYEDLRGKNVAVKTGTEGSAFAESIKAEYGFTTTYFKDSSNMYEDVISGNSAACFEDYPVLGYAVSQDIGLKIVTEKEQGSSYGFAVNKGQNAELLDMFNKGLANLKENGKYQEILDTYIQE
;
A
#
# COMPACT_ATOMS: atom_id res chain seq x y z
N MET A 1 11.66 -43.64 50.29
CA MET A 1 12.72 -44.24 49.46
C MET A 1 12.93 -43.24 48.31
N ILE A 2 13.92 -42.34 48.43
CA ILE A 2 15.31 -42.52 47.97
C ILE A 2 15.29 -42.73 46.44
N THR A 3 15.83 -41.93 45.58
CA THR A 3 17.03 -41.10 45.37
C THR A 3 16.84 -40.39 44.02
N GLY A 4 17.24 -39.21 43.75
CA GLY A 4 18.57 -38.64 43.62
C GLY A 4 18.79 -38.34 42.14
N GLY A 5 18.90 -37.18 41.69
CA GLY A 5 19.94 -36.20 41.57
C GLY A 5 20.79 -36.38 40.32
N LYS A 6 20.96 -35.33 39.54
CA LYS A 6 22.28 -34.80 39.18
C LYS A 6 22.19 -33.59 38.23
N HIS A 7 22.77 -32.53 38.70
CA HIS A 7 23.25 -31.38 37.96
C HIS A 7 24.17 -31.78 36.81
N ASN A 8 24.17 -30.98 35.77
CA ASN A 8 25.40 -30.75 35.02
C ASN A 8 25.42 -29.30 34.46
N GLU A 9 26.10 -28.45 35.20
CA GLU A 9 26.72 -27.22 34.68
C GLU A 9 27.99 -27.64 33.95
N ILE A 10 28.23 -27.12 32.78
CA ILE A 10 29.58 -27.01 32.20
C ILE A 10 29.70 -25.80 31.29
N HIS A 11 30.45 -24.81 31.82
CA HIS A 11 31.52 -24.01 31.26
C HIS A 11 31.23 -22.88 30.25
N LYS A 12 31.30 -21.69 30.83
CA LYS A 12 31.82 -20.46 30.21
C LYS A 12 33.22 -20.70 29.63
N LYS A 13 33.47 -20.26 28.41
CA LYS A 13 34.82 -19.86 28.00
C LYS A 13 34.73 -18.55 27.22
N LEU A 14 35.20 -17.50 27.89
CA LEU A 14 35.70 -16.28 27.27
C LEU A 14 36.92 -16.64 26.41
N LEU A 15 37.03 -16.03 25.24
CA LEU A 15 38.32 -15.74 24.65
C LEU A 15 38.26 -14.36 23.97
N ALA A 16 38.89 -13.43 24.66
CA ALA A 16 39.28 -12.12 24.11
C ALA A 16 40.57 -12.31 23.31
N LEU A 17 40.63 -11.69 22.12
CA LEU A 17 41.92 -11.47 21.44
C LEU A 17 41.94 -10.07 20.83
N THR A 18 42.73 -9.23 21.47
CA THR A 18 43.19 -7.91 21.02
C THR A 18 44.42 -8.08 20.11
N LEU A 19 44.57 -7.27 19.06
CA LEU A 19 45.83 -6.71 18.51
C LEU A 19 45.45 -5.81 17.32
N ALA A 20 45.51 -4.53 17.32
CA ALA A 20 46.56 -3.52 17.41
C ALA A 20 47.39 -3.37 16.11
N CYS A 21 47.28 -2.13 15.54
CA CYS A 21 48.29 -1.32 14.81
C CYS A 21 48.80 -1.74 13.43
N ALA A 22 48.58 -0.90 12.41
CA ALA A 22 49.68 -0.07 11.92
C ALA A 22 49.23 0.96 10.89
N ALA A 23 49.56 2.20 11.14
CA ALA A 23 49.50 3.35 10.24
C ALA A 23 50.67 3.31 9.27
N ALA A 24 50.42 3.74 8.03
CA ALA A 24 51.50 4.24 7.16
C ALA A 24 50.97 5.37 6.29
N ALA A 25 51.40 6.56 6.67
CA ALA A 25 51.32 7.77 5.84
C ALA A 25 52.40 7.77 4.78
N SER A 26 52.10 8.23 3.56
CA SER A 26 53.12 8.74 2.65
C SER A 26 52.58 9.97 1.91
N LEU A 27 53.18 11.10 2.25
CA LEU A 27 53.16 12.37 1.54
C LEU A 27 54.25 12.36 0.43
N ALA A 28 53.92 12.92 -0.72
CA ALA A 28 54.83 13.66 -1.60
C ALA A 28 53.94 14.33 -2.69
N ALA A 29 53.73 15.57 -2.75
CA ALA A 29 54.53 16.78 -2.96
C ALA A 29 54.66 17.14 -4.47
N CYS A 30 54.13 18.36 -4.77
CA CYS A 30 54.58 19.43 -5.67
C CYS A 30 54.53 19.27 -7.19
N GLY A 31 53.91 20.27 -7.84
CA GLY A 31 54.17 20.67 -9.20
C GLY A 31 53.24 21.81 -9.66
N SER A 32 53.64 23.05 -9.38
CA SER A 32 53.08 24.30 -9.89
C SER A 32 53.23 24.42 -11.43
N SER A 33 52.22 24.99 -12.09
CA SER A 33 52.42 26.00 -13.15
C SER A 33 51.06 26.51 -13.65
N ALA A 34 50.74 27.78 -13.32
CA ALA A 34 49.81 28.57 -14.12
C ALA A 34 50.54 29.23 -15.29
N PRO A 35 49.89 29.56 -16.37
CA PRO A 35 49.78 30.95 -16.72
C PRO A 35 48.40 31.44 -17.27
N LYS A 36 48.07 32.64 -16.76
CA LYS A 36 47.44 33.84 -17.41
C LYS A 36 46.38 33.70 -18.50
N GLN A 37 45.30 34.34 -18.10
CA GLN A 37 44.24 35.12 -18.79
C GLN A 37 44.47 35.50 -20.25
N THR A 38 43.42 35.36 -21.04
CA THR A 38 42.95 36.39 -21.95
C THR A 38 41.40 36.40 -21.95
N ALA A 39 40.84 37.54 -21.67
CA ALA A 39 39.45 37.86 -21.78
C ALA A 39 39.05 37.99 -23.26
N SER A 40 37.91 37.44 -23.64
CA SER A 40 37.15 37.93 -24.79
C SER A 40 35.65 37.85 -24.45
N SER A 41 35.07 38.99 -24.43
CA SER A 41 33.63 39.25 -24.31
C SER A 41 32.92 38.83 -25.61
N GLY A 42 31.76 38.17 -25.47
CA GLY A 42 30.88 37.90 -26.61
C GLY A 42 29.57 37.26 -26.23
N ALA A 43 28.58 38.11 -26.05
CA ALA A 43 27.16 37.92 -26.40
C ALA A 43 26.37 36.76 -25.78
N SER A 44 25.41 37.14 -24.97
CA SER A 44 24.19 36.49 -24.59
C SER A 44 23.50 35.80 -25.77
N SER A 45 23.16 34.53 -25.59
CA SER A 45 21.95 33.99 -26.18
C SER A 45 21.34 33.09 -25.12
N ASP A 46 20.27 33.59 -24.50
CA ASP A 46 19.28 32.82 -23.80
C ASP A 46 18.82 31.70 -24.76
N ALA A 47 19.28 30.50 -24.50
CA ALA A 47 18.61 29.30 -24.90
C ALA A 47 18.34 28.56 -23.61
N SER A 48 17.16 28.80 -23.07
CA SER A 48 16.54 27.89 -22.08
C SER A 48 16.48 26.54 -22.76
N ALA A 49 17.54 25.75 -22.61
CA ALA A 49 17.47 24.32 -22.85
C ALA A 49 16.56 23.78 -21.76
N ALA A 50 15.32 23.48 -22.12
CA ALA A 50 14.52 22.50 -21.41
C ALA A 50 15.37 21.24 -21.38
N GLY A 51 16.09 21.03 -20.29
CA GLY A 51 16.70 19.77 -19.97
C GLY A 51 15.56 18.76 -19.88
N THR A 52 15.50 17.88 -20.86
CA THR A 52 14.83 16.60 -20.63
C THR A 52 15.65 15.92 -19.55
N ASP A 53 15.23 16.13 -18.32
CA ASP A 53 15.64 15.36 -17.17
C ASP A 53 15.37 13.89 -17.56
N ALA A 54 16.40 13.06 -17.60
CA ALA A 54 16.22 11.62 -17.75
C ALA A 54 15.47 11.20 -16.49
N GLY A 55 14.14 11.09 -16.61
CA GLY A 55 13.17 11.26 -15.56
C GLY A 55 13.44 10.34 -14.38
N LYS A 56 13.28 10.88 -13.18
CA LYS A 56 13.19 10.15 -11.93
C LYS A 56 12.24 8.95 -12.12
N THR A 57 12.68 7.75 -11.76
CA THR A 57 11.80 6.59 -11.65
C THR A 57 11.21 6.59 -10.24
N TYR A 58 9.89 6.72 -10.15
CA TYR A 58 9.18 6.75 -8.88
C TYR A 58 8.95 5.35 -8.35
N LEU A 59 9.16 5.15 -7.05
CA LEU A 59 8.90 3.89 -6.37
C LEU A 59 7.51 3.92 -5.76
N ILE A 60 6.58 3.11 -6.29
CA ILE A 60 5.17 3.13 -5.90
C ILE A 60 4.83 1.82 -5.19
N ALA A 61 4.42 1.92 -3.93
CA ALA A 61 4.03 0.76 -3.15
C ALA A 61 2.54 0.43 -3.34
N THR A 62 2.22 -0.85 -3.25
CA THR A 62 0.86 -1.37 -3.43
C THR A 62 0.60 -2.59 -2.55
N ASP A 63 -0.66 -3.01 -2.46
CA ASP A 63 -1.09 -4.23 -1.78
C ASP A 63 -0.82 -5.49 -2.63
N THR A 64 -1.17 -6.64 -2.09
CA THR A 64 -0.96 -7.97 -2.69
C THR A 64 -2.25 -8.65 -3.10
N THR A 65 -3.36 -8.37 -2.40
CA THR A 65 -4.62 -9.14 -2.50
C THR A 65 -5.84 -8.24 -2.29
N PHE A 66 -6.12 -7.37 -3.24
CA PHE A 66 -7.22 -6.42 -3.14
C PHE A 66 -8.01 -6.33 -4.46
N ALA A 67 -8.42 -7.51 -4.97
CA ALA A 67 -9.19 -7.59 -6.20
C ALA A 67 -10.53 -6.83 -6.09
N PRO A 68 -10.93 -6.06 -7.11
CA PRO A 68 -10.36 -6.01 -8.47
C PRO A 68 -9.31 -4.91 -8.69
N PHE A 69 -8.75 -4.28 -7.63
CA PHE A 69 -7.85 -3.12 -7.75
C PHE A 69 -6.39 -3.53 -7.98
N GLU A 70 -5.85 -4.44 -7.15
CA GLU A 70 -4.52 -5.01 -7.32
C GLU A 70 -4.47 -6.45 -6.79
N PHE A 71 -4.14 -7.37 -7.67
CA PHE A 71 -4.11 -8.81 -7.34
C PHE A 71 -3.33 -9.62 -8.39
N GLN A 72 -2.99 -10.86 -8.06
CA GLN A 72 -2.49 -11.82 -9.04
C GLN A 72 -3.66 -12.55 -9.70
N ASN A 73 -3.70 -12.53 -11.04
CA ASN A 73 -4.66 -13.33 -11.79
C ASN A 73 -4.26 -14.82 -11.82
N GLU A 74 -5.06 -15.67 -12.43
CA GLU A 74 -4.80 -17.12 -12.54
C GLU A 74 -3.50 -17.45 -13.31
N SER A 75 -3.02 -16.54 -14.15
CA SER A 75 -1.73 -16.68 -14.86
C SER A 75 -0.54 -16.25 -14.01
N GLY A 76 -0.77 -15.73 -12.79
CA GLY A 76 0.25 -15.20 -11.90
C GLY A 76 0.72 -13.79 -12.26
N GLU A 77 0.03 -13.09 -13.17
CA GLU A 77 0.30 -11.70 -13.52
C GLU A 77 -0.32 -10.78 -12.48
N PHE A 78 0.38 -9.70 -12.13
CA PHE A 78 -0.11 -8.68 -11.21
C PHE A 78 -0.91 -7.65 -12.00
N VAL A 79 -2.22 -7.61 -11.76
CA VAL A 79 -3.21 -6.85 -12.53
C VAL A 79 -4.21 -6.15 -11.61
N GLY A 80 -5.10 -5.35 -12.18
CA GLY A 80 -6.20 -4.72 -11.48
C GLY A 80 -6.42 -3.28 -11.91
N ILE A 81 -7.50 -2.68 -11.43
CA ILE A 81 -7.89 -1.31 -11.76
C ILE A 81 -6.77 -0.33 -11.41
N ASP A 82 -6.16 -0.45 -10.23
CA ASP A 82 -5.09 0.44 -9.78
C ASP A 82 -3.84 0.32 -10.67
N MET A 83 -3.52 -0.90 -11.07
CA MET A 83 -2.35 -1.17 -11.93
C MET A 83 -2.56 -0.60 -13.33
N ASP A 84 -3.73 -0.80 -13.91
CA ASP A 84 -4.05 -0.31 -15.25
C ASP A 84 -4.23 1.21 -15.28
N LEU A 85 -4.83 1.81 -14.23
CA LEU A 85 -4.90 3.27 -14.08
C LEU A 85 -3.51 3.88 -13.97
N LEU A 86 -2.66 3.36 -13.09
CA LEU A 86 -1.31 3.87 -12.92
C LEU A 86 -0.50 3.78 -14.21
N LYS A 87 -0.60 2.65 -14.92
CA LYS A 87 0.09 2.46 -16.20
C LYS A 87 -0.39 3.48 -17.23
N ALA A 88 -1.70 3.60 -17.42
CA ALA A 88 -2.26 4.52 -18.41
C ALA A 88 -1.95 5.99 -18.10
N ILE A 89 -1.97 6.37 -16.80
CA ILE A 89 -1.60 7.71 -16.33
C ILE A 89 -0.12 7.98 -16.55
N ALA A 90 0.76 7.02 -16.25
CA ALA A 90 2.19 7.16 -16.45
C ALA A 90 2.55 7.31 -17.94
N GLU A 91 1.89 6.57 -18.81
CA GLU A 91 2.01 6.71 -20.28
C GLU A 91 1.54 8.07 -20.77
N ASP A 92 0.38 8.57 -20.29
CA ASP A 92 -0.20 9.86 -20.65
C ASP A 92 0.68 11.04 -20.19
N GLN A 93 1.25 10.96 -18.98
CA GLN A 93 2.02 12.05 -18.37
C GLN A 93 3.54 11.92 -18.56
N GLY A 94 4.03 10.79 -19.08
CA GLY A 94 5.43 10.57 -19.42
C GLY A 94 6.36 10.40 -18.24
N PHE A 95 5.91 9.79 -17.13
CA PHE A 95 6.79 9.45 -16.00
C PHE A 95 7.08 7.94 -15.93
N SER A 96 8.22 7.59 -15.32
CA SER A 96 8.63 6.20 -15.08
C SER A 96 8.38 5.82 -13.62
N TYR A 97 8.01 4.55 -13.40
CA TYR A 97 7.80 4.03 -12.04
C TYR A 97 8.23 2.56 -11.94
N GLU A 98 8.44 2.13 -10.68
CA GLU A 98 8.60 0.74 -10.28
C GLU A 98 7.58 0.41 -9.20
N ILE A 99 6.98 -0.78 -9.27
CA ILE A 99 6.01 -1.25 -8.28
C ILE A 99 6.70 -2.04 -7.18
N GLN A 100 6.38 -1.69 -5.94
CA GLN A 100 6.70 -2.49 -4.75
C GLN A 100 5.42 -3.13 -4.20
N VAL A 101 5.30 -4.44 -4.35
CA VAL A 101 4.19 -5.23 -3.80
C VAL A 101 4.51 -5.62 -2.37
N LEU A 102 3.88 -4.98 -1.38
CA LEU A 102 4.25 -5.09 0.04
C LEU A 102 3.13 -5.62 0.94
N GLY A 103 1.87 -5.51 0.52
CA GLY A 103 0.70 -5.60 1.39
C GLY A 103 0.34 -4.21 1.97
N PHE A 104 -0.97 -3.97 2.21
CA PHE A 104 -1.51 -2.63 2.47
C PHE A 104 -0.81 -1.89 3.62
N ASP A 105 -0.78 -2.49 4.81
CA ASP A 105 -0.17 -1.87 5.99
C ASP A 105 1.32 -1.56 5.77
N ALA A 106 2.06 -2.49 5.14
CA ALA A 106 3.47 -2.28 4.84
C ALA A 106 3.68 -1.22 3.73
N ALA A 107 2.78 -1.11 2.75
CA ALA A 107 2.83 -0.08 1.73
C ALA A 107 2.64 1.32 2.33
N VAL A 108 1.65 1.48 3.22
CA VAL A 108 1.41 2.74 3.95
C VAL A 108 2.61 3.11 4.83
N GLN A 109 3.18 2.14 5.56
CA GLN A 109 4.37 2.36 6.38
C GLN A 109 5.60 2.72 5.54
N SER A 110 5.78 2.08 4.37
CA SER A 110 6.86 2.38 3.42
C SER A 110 6.77 3.82 2.94
N LEU A 111 5.57 4.29 2.58
CA LEU A 111 5.33 5.68 2.20
C LEU A 111 5.65 6.62 3.35
N GLN A 112 5.11 6.38 4.55
CA GLN A 112 5.31 7.22 5.72
C GLN A 112 6.80 7.35 6.10
N ALA A 113 7.56 6.26 5.92
CA ALA A 113 9.01 6.23 6.16
C ALA A 113 9.84 6.85 5.03
N GLY A 114 9.23 7.28 3.93
CA GLY A 114 9.92 7.82 2.75
C GLY A 114 10.72 6.76 1.97
N GLN A 115 10.35 5.48 2.12
CA GLN A 115 10.95 4.36 1.37
C GLN A 115 10.27 4.12 0.04
N SER A 116 9.04 4.61 -0.13
CA SER A 116 8.31 4.70 -1.39
C SER A 116 7.97 6.16 -1.66
N ASP A 117 7.82 6.52 -2.92
CA ASP A 117 7.42 7.88 -3.34
C ASP A 117 5.91 8.08 -3.26
N ALA A 118 5.15 7.00 -3.46
CA ALA A 118 3.69 7.01 -3.43
C ALA A 118 3.10 5.64 -3.08
N VAL A 119 1.79 5.62 -2.84
CA VAL A 119 0.95 4.41 -2.69
C VAL A 119 -0.25 4.49 -3.63
N ILE A 120 -0.51 3.39 -4.33
CA ILE A 120 -1.79 3.08 -4.98
C ILE A 120 -2.22 1.68 -4.54
N ALA A 121 -3.32 1.59 -3.79
CA ALA A 121 -3.71 0.34 -3.11
C ALA A 121 -5.17 0.40 -2.62
N GLY A 122 -6.10 0.90 -3.42
CA GLY A 122 -7.46 1.12 -2.96
C GLY A 122 -7.51 1.95 -1.67
N MET A 123 -6.59 2.90 -1.50
CA MET A 123 -6.41 3.62 -0.26
C MET A 123 -7.48 4.69 -0.06
N SER A 124 -8.38 4.48 0.90
CA SER A 124 -9.44 5.44 1.23
C SER A 124 -8.87 6.77 1.71
N ILE A 125 -9.41 7.85 1.16
CA ILE A 125 -9.14 9.24 1.58
C ILE A 125 -9.91 9.49 2.87
N THR A 126 -9.22 9.61 4.00
CA THR A 126 -9.83 9.93 5.29
C THR A 126 -9.18 11.16 5.92
N PRO A 127 -9.90 11.89 6.80
CA PRO A 127 -9.31 13.04 7.50
C PRO A 127 -8.03 12.68 8.27
N GLU A 128 -8.01 11.51 8.93
CA GLU A 128 -6.84 11.05 9.67
C GLU A 128 -5.62 10.81 8.74
N ARG A 129 -5.84 10.17 7.59
CA ARG A 129 -4.78 9.94 6.61
C ARG A 129 -4.31 11.24 5.95
N GLN A 130 -5.21 12.20 5.73
CA GLN A 130 -4.87 13.52 5.19
C GLN A 130 -4.00 14.37 6.12
N ASP A 131 -3.90 14.05 7.40
CA ASP A 131 -2.94 14.69 8.30
C ASP A 131 -1.49 14.29 7.95
N THR A 132 -1.28 13.10 7.40
CA THR A 132 0.05 12.52 7.09
C THR A 132 0.37 12.50 5.59
N PHE A 133 -0.64 12.38 4.74
CA PHE A 133 -0.50 12.20 3.30
C PHE A 133 -1.25 13.29 2.51
N ASP A 134 -0.75 13.61 1.34
CA ASP A 134 -1.50 14.31 0.32
C ASP A 134 -2.07 13.29 -0.67
N PHE A 135 -3.34 13.46 -1.05
CA PHE A 135 -4.06 12.56 -1.93
C PHE A 135 -4.36 13.20 -3.28
N SER A 136 -4.49 12.37 -4.29
CA SER A 136 -5.06 12.75 -5.58
C SER A 136 -6.54 13.12 -5.47
N GLU A 137 -7.11 13.63 -6.56
CA GLU A 137 -8.55 13.57 -6.76
C GLU A 137 -9.03 12.12 -6.63
N PRO A 138 -10.26 11.92 -6.10
CA PRO A 138 -10.83 10.58 -5.98
C PRO A 138 -10.93 9.85 -7.31
N TYR A 139 -10.52 8.56 -7.32
CA TYR A 139 -10.64 7.77 -8.54
C TYR A 139 -11.68 6.66 -8.44
N PHE A 140 -12.12 6.25 -7.23
CA PHE A 140 -13.17 5.24 -7.06
C PHE A 140 -13.92 5.45 -5.75
N ASP A 141 -15.25 5.20 -5.72
CA ASP A 141 -16.07 5.31 -4.51
C ASP A 141 -16.08 3.99 -3.74
N SER A 142 -15.97 4.07 -2.42
CA SER A 142 -15.95 2.94 -1.52
C SER A 142 -16.81 3.17 -0.26
N GLY A 143 -16.70 2.28 0.70
CA GLY A 143 -17.30 2.27 2.02
C GLY A 143 -17.22 0.85 2.58
N VAL A 144 -17.42 0.69 3.89
CA VAL A 144 -17.27 -0.58 4.59
C VAL A 144 -18.56 -1.38 4.60
N VAL A 145 -18.46 -2.70 4.41
CA VAL A 145 -19.57 -3.65 4.55
C VAL A 145 -19.15 -4.85 5.40
N MET A 146 -20.14 -5.53 5.96
CA MET A 146 -19.95 -6.79 6.68
C MET A 146 -20.17 -7.99 5.74
N GLY A 147 -19.15 -8.84 5.64
CA GLY A 147 -19.20 -10.13 4.98
C GLY A 147 -19.32 -11.28 5.97
N ILE A 148 -20.11 -12.28 5.62
CA ILE A 148 -20.25 -13.52 6.37
C ILE A 148 -20.17 -14.72 5.41
N LYS A 149 -19.99 -15.92 5.96
CA LYS A 149 -20.07 -17.15 5.17
C LYS A 149 -21.41 -17.25 4.45
N ALA A 150 -21.41 -17.63 3.18
CA ALA A 150 -22.59 -17.63 2.30
C ALA A 150 -23.77 -18.45 2.84
N ASP A 151 -23.50 -19.59 3.49
CA ASP A 151 -24.50 -20.48 4.07
C ASP A 151 -24.93 -20.12 5.51
N ASN A 152 -24.37 -19.06 6.09
CA ASN A 152 -24.73 -18.59 7.43
C ASN A 152 -26.06 -17.81 7.37
N GLU A 153 -27.07 -18.29 8.12
CA GLU A 153 -28.40 -17.65 8.23
C GLU A 153 -28.65 -17.02 9.61
N GLU A 154 -27.66 -17.12 10.52
CA GLU A 154 -27.78 -16.63 11.90
C GLU A 154 -27.40 -15.15 12.05
N ILE A 155 -26.42 -14.67 11.25
CA ILE A 155 -25.91 -13.30 11.32
C ILE A 155 -26.62 -12.46 10.27
N LYS A 156 -27.30 -11.39 10.70
CA LYS A 156 -28.05 -10.46 9.86
C LYS A 156 -27.76 -9.00 10.17
N SER A 157 -27.16 -8.76 11.34
CA SER A 157 -26.85 -7.43 11.82
C SER A 157 -25.63 -7.45 12.75
N TYR A 158 -25.19 -6.28 13.20
CA TYR A 158 -24.04 -6.17 14.12
C TYR A 158 -24.35 -6.74 15.51
N GLU A 159 -25.61 -6.73 15.94
CA GLU A 159 -26.07 -7.30 17.22
C GLU A 159 -25.79 -8.80 17.32
N ASP A 160 -25.83 -9.51 16.18
CA ASP A 160 -25.60 -10.96 16.10
C ASP A 160 -24.12 -11.33 16.27
N LEU A 161 -23.22 -10.33 16.25
CA LEU A 161 -21.78 -10.53 16.48
C LEU A 161 -21.40 -10.68 17.95
N ARG A 162 -22.35 -10.48 18.89
CA ARG A 162 -22.07 -10.54 20.34
C ARG A 162 -21.43 -11.84 20.76
N GLY A 163 -20.23 -11.73 21.39
CA GLY A 163 -19.44 -12.89 21.84
C GLY A 163 -18.73 -13.65 20.72
N LYS A 164 -18.81 -13.20 19.47
CA LYS A 164 -18.16 -13.82 18.31
C LYS A 164 -16.81 -13.14 18.02
N ASN A 165 -16.04 -13.75 17.15
CA ASN A 165 -14.82 -13.18 16.59
C ASN A 165 -15.07 -12.67 15.16
N VAL A 166 -14.46 -11.55 14.80
CA VAL A 166 -14.56 -10.89 13.50
C VAL A 166 -13.17 -10.74 12.91
N ALA A 167 -13.02 -11.10 11.66
CA ALA A 167 -11.78 -10.98 10.90
C ALA A 167 -11.66 -9.58 10.28
N VAL A 168 -10.49 -8.95 10.38
CA VAL A 168 -10.21 -7.64 9.79
C VAL A 168 -8.80 -7.62 9.20
N LYS A 169 -8.60 -6.83 8.15
CA LYS A 169 -7.27 -6.61 7.56
C LYS A 169 -6.61 -5.40 8.22
N THR A 170 -5.36 -5.56 8.64
CA THR A 170 -4.60 -4.54 9.38
C THR A 170 -4.48 -3.23 8.59
N GLY A 171 -4.76 -2.12 9.26
CA GLY A 171 -4.57 -0.76 8.73
C GLY A 171 -5.66 -0.27 7.76
N THR A 172 -6.70 -1.09 7.48
CA THR A 172 -7.80 -0.73 6.57
C THR A 172 -8.94 0.01 7.25
N GLU A 173 -9.82 0.62 6.46
CA GLU A 173 -11.07 1.22 6.97
C GLU A 173 -11.98 0.15 7.60
N GLY A 174 -12.03 -1.06 7.05
CA GLY A 174 -12.76 -2.19 7.66
C GLY A 174 -12.28 -2.50 9.08
N SER A 175 -10.95 -2.44 9.32
CA SER A 175 -10.40 -2.63 10.66
C SER A 175 -10.72 -1.46 11.60
N ALA A 176 -10.64 -0.23 11.11
CA ALA A 176 -10.99 0.97 11.91
C ALA A 176 -12.47 0.98 12.27
N PHE A 177 -13.35 0.65 11.33
CA PHE A 177 -14.78 0.52 11.57
C PHE A 177 -15.09 -0.55 12.62
N ALA A 178 -14.54 -1.77 12.48
CA ALA A 178 -14.71 -2.84 13.46
C ALA A 178 -14.30 -2.40 14.87
N GLU A 179 -13.13 -1.75 14.99
CA GLU A 179 -12.64 -1.24 16.28
C GLU A 179 -13.59 -0.18 16.89
N SER A 180 -14.21 0.66 16.06
CA SER A 180 -15.12 1.72 16.51
C SER A 180 -16.41 1.17 17.12
N ILE A 181 -16.89 0.01 16.64
CA ILE A 181 -18.18 -0.56 17.04
C ILE A 181 -18.06 -1.79 17.96
N LYS A 182 -16.88 -2.42 18.05
CA LYS A 182 -16.73 -3.71 18.78
C LYS A 182 -17.15 -3.67 20.25
N ALA A 183 -16.95 -2.54 20.92
CA ALA A 183 -17.34 -2.40 22.34
C ALA A 183 -18.87 -2.36 22.51
N GLU A 184 -19.57 -1.75 21.57
CA GLU A 184 -21.04 -1.63 21.57
C GLU A 184 -21.69 -3.00 21.29
N TYR A 185 -21.22 -3.68 20.24
CA TYR A 185 -21.80 -4.96 19.80
C TYR A 185 -21.20 -6.18 20.51
N GLY A 186 -20.07 -6.00 21.22
CA GLY A 186 -19.52 -7.03 22.12
C GLY A 186 -18.84 -8.19 21.40
N PHE A 187 -18.14 -7.94 20.30
CA PHE A 187 -17.34 -8.92 19.58
C PHE A 187 -15.83 -8.71 19.81
N THR A 188 -15.00 -9.65 19.35
CA THR A 188 -13.54 -9.56 19.32
C THR A 188 -13.03 -9.52 17.88
N THR A 189 -11.80 -9.04 17.67
CA THR A 189 -11.19 -8.92 16.34
C THR A 189 -9.96 -9.79 16.20
N THR A 190 -9.80 -10.44 15.04
CA THR A 190 -8.56 -11.09 14.60
C THR A 190 -8.04 -10.38 13.37
N TYR A 191 -6.74 -10.05 13.39
CA TYR A 191 -6.09 -9.25 12.36
C TYR A 191 -5.34 -10.12 11.36
N PHE A 192 -5.54 -9.84 10.08
CA PHE A 192 -4.88 -10.46 8.95
C PHE A 192 -4.04 -9.44 8.19
N LYS A 193 -3.03 -9.91 7.46
CA LYS A 193 -2.19 -9.06 6.62
C LYS A 193 -2.76 -8.86 5.22
N ASP A 194 -3.59 -9.79 4.77
CA ASP A 194 -4.16 -9.83 3.44
C ASP A 194 -5.63 -10.28 3.46
N SER A 195 -6.38 -9.90 2.43
CA SER A 195 -7.81 -10.19 2.34
C SER A 195 -8.08 -11.68 2.10
N SER A 196 -7.22 -12.40 1.39
CA SER A 196 -7.42 -13.82 1.10
C SER A 196 -7.46 -14.67 2.37
N ASN A 197 -6.48 -14.50 3.27
CA ASN A 197 -6.46 -15.19 4.55
C ASN A 197 -7.60 -14.76 5.47
N MET A 198 -8.00 -13.48 5.43
CA MET A 198 -9.16 -12.97 6.16
C MET A 198 -10.46 -13.67 5.70
N TYR A 199 -10.66 -13.82 4.40
CA TYR A 199 -11.83 -14.50 3.83
C TYR A 199 -11.85 -15.99 4.18
N GLU A 200 -10.71 -16.67 4.04
CA GLU A 200 -10.58 -18.09 4.41
C GLU A 200 -10.91 -18.34 5.89
N ASP A 201 -10.56 -17.43 6.78
CA ASP A 201 -10.88 -17.52 8.20
C ASP A 201 -12.38 -17.48 8.46
N VAL A 202 -13.13 -16.63 7.73
CA VAL A 202 -14.59 -16.57 7.80
C VAL A 202 -15.24 -17.80 7.15
N ILE A 203 -14.77 -18.20 5.96
CA ILE A 203 -15.29 -19.37 5.23
C ILE A 203 -15.11 -20.64 6.05
N SER A 204 -13.97 -20.79 6.74
CA SER A 204 -13.67 -21.90 7.63
C SER A 204 -14.47 -21.87 8.94
N GLY A 205 -15.13 -20.76 9.26
CA GLY A 205 -15.93 -20.59 10.47
C GLY A 205 -15.12 -20.26 11.73
N ASN A 206 -13.84 -19.91 11.61
CA ASN A 206 -13.02 -19.44 12.74
C ASN A 206 -13.44 -18.03 13.17
N SER A 207 -13.72 -17.14 12.22
CA SER A 207 -14.40 -15.86 12.45
C SER A 207 -15.84 -15.93 11.94
N ALA A 208 -16.73 -15.20 12.59
CA ALA A 208 -18.15 -15.17 12.26
C ALA A 208 -18.45 -14.23 11.07
N ALA A 209 -17.63 -13.20 10.91
CA ALA A 209 -17.75 -12.17 9.88
C ALA A 209 -16.40 -11.55 9.57
N CYS A 210 -16.33 -10.78 8.48
CA CYS A 210 -15.27 -9.82 8.20
C CYS A 210 -15.87 -8.44 7.90
N PHE A 211 -15.04 -7.39 8.06
CA PHE A 211 -15.32 -6.07 7.52
C PHE A 211 -14.32 -5.78 6.40
N GLU A 212 -14.86 -5.38 5.26
CA GLU A 212 -14.08 -5.10 4.06
C GLU A 212 -14.72 -3.96 3.27
N ASP A 213 -13.99 -3.39 2.33
CA ASP A 213 -14.48 -2.38 1.42
C ASP A 213 -15.51 -2.98 0.45
N TYR A 214 -16.62 -2.27 0.27
CA TYR A 214 -17.75 -2.73 -0.55
C TYR A 214 -17.37 -3.20 -1.97
N PRO A 215 -16.57 -2.45 -2.76
CA PRO A 215 -16.22 -2.90 -4.11
C PRO A 215 -15.38 -4.17 -4.12
N VAL A 216 -14.56 -4.38 -3.10
CA VAL A 216 -13.67 -5.54 -2.97
C VAL A 216 -14.43 -6.78 -2.54
N LEU A 217 -15.24 -6.66 -1.48
CA LEU A 217 -16.07 -7.78 -1.04
C LEU A 217 -17.17 -8.09 -2.07
N GLY A 218 -17.73 -7.07 -2.73
CA GLY A 218 -18.69 -7.25 -3.82
C GLY A 218 -18.11 -8.06 -4.99
N TYR A 219 -16.88 -7.71 -5.39
CA TYR A 219 -16.17 -8.49 -6.41
C TYR A 219 -15.92 -9.94 -5.93
N ALA A 220 -15.42 -10.14 -4.71
CA ALA A 220 -15.19 -11.47 -4.15
C ALA A 220 -16.48 -12.32 -4.12
N VAL A 221 -17.61 -11.72 -3.73
CA VAL A 221 -18.94 -12.39 -3.76
C VAL A 221 -19.34 -12.75 -5.18
N SER A 222 -19.09 -11.88 -6.16
CA SER A 222 -19.40 -12.18 -7.58
C SER A 222 -18.59 -13.35 -8.14
N GLN A 223 -17.41 -13.64 -7.54
CA GLN A 223 -16.59 -14.81 -7.88
C GLN A 223 -16.99 -16.09 -7.12
N ASP A 224 -18.10 -16.06 -6.38
CA ASP A 224 -18.65 -17.20 -5.62
C ASP A 224 -17.65 -17.85 -4.65
N ILE A 225 -16.85 -17.02 -3.97
CA ILE A 225 -15.82 -17.51 -3.03
C ILE A 225 -16.39 -18.07 -1.71
N GLY A 226 -17.71 -18.11 -1.54
CA GLY A 226 -18.38 -18.64 -0.35
C GLY A 226 -18.67 -17.58 0.73
N LEU A 227 -18.70 -16.31 0.38
CA LEU A 227 -19.13 -15.19 1.23
C LEU A 227 -20.39 -14.52 0.70
N LYS A 228 -21.09 -13.79 1.57
CA LYS A 228 -22.18 -12.86 1.23
C LYS A 228 -22.09 -11.59 2.08
N ILE A 229 -22.57 -10.47 1.51
CA ILE A 229 -22.71 -9.18 2.20
C ILE A 229 -24.07 -9.17 2.92
N VAL A 230 -24.10 -8.67 4.15
CA VAL A 230 -25.33 -8.63 4.99
C VAL A 230 -25.64 -7.25 5.58
N THR A 231 -24.85 -6.22 5.28
CA THR A 231 -25.11 -4.84 5.70
C THR A 231 -25.16 -3.90 4.51
N GLU A 232 -25.77 -2.74 4.71
CA GLU A 232 -25.59 -1.60 3.83
C GLU A 232 -24.14 -1.09 3.93
N LYS A 233 -23.77 -0.22 3.00
CA LYS A 233 -22.46 0.41 2.95
C LYS A 233 -22.35 1.49 4.03
N GLU A 234 -21.41 1.33 4.94
CA GLU A 234 -21.09 2.28 6.00
C GLU A 234 -19.86 3.12 5.63
N GLN A 235 -19.70 4.26 6.29
CA GLN A 235 -18.53 5.13 6.16
C GLN A 235 -18.12 5.34 4.69
N GLY A 236 -19.00 5.94 3.89
CA GLY A 236 -18.71 6.25 2.51
C GLY A 236 -17.37 6.97 2.37
N SER A 237 -16.49 6.43 1.56
CA SER A 237 -15.15 6.93 1.28
C SER A 237 -14.85 6.86 -0.21
N SER A 238 -13.72 7.40 -0.63
CA SER A 238 -13.23 7.27 -2.00
C SER A 238 -11.76 6.92 -1.98
N TYR A 239 -11.29 6.18 -2.96
CA TYR A 239 -9.88 5.86 -3.11
C TYR A 239 -9.10 6.99 -3.77
N GLY A 240 -7.87 7.19 -3.31
CA GLY A 240 -6.92 8.16 -3.83
C GLY A 240 -5.50 7.59 -3.92
N PHE A 241 -4.75 8.10 -4.88
CA PHE A 241 -3.31 7.94 -4.94
C PHE A 241 -2.67 8.84 -3.88
N ALA A 242 -1.75 8.30 -3.07
CA ALA A 242 -1.20 9.00 -1.92
C ALA A 242 0.30 9.25 -2.05
N VAL A 243 0.74 10.43 -1.63
CA VAL A 243 2.15 10.79 -1.42
C VAL A 243 2.34 11.30 0.01
N ASN A 244 3.56 11.29 0.53
CA ASN A 244 3.83 11.92 1.83
C ASN A 244 3.48 13.40 1.81
N LYS A 245 2.97 13.90 2.93
CA LYS A 245 2.56 15.30 3.10
C LYS A 245 3.65 16.28 2.64
N GLY A 246 3.33 17.11 1.66
CA GLY A 246 4.25 18.11 1.11
C GLY A 246 5.42 17.54 0.30
N GLN A 247 5.41 16.27 -0.06
CA GLN A 247 6.42 15.62 -0.90
C GLN A 247 5.83 15.13 -2.22
N ASN A 248 6.68 14.97 -3.24
CA ASN A 248 6.29 14.47 -4.56
C ASN A 248 5.05 15.14 -5.18
N ALA A 249 4.85 16.45 -4.92
CA ALA A 249 3.71 17.21 -5.41
C ALA A 249 3.59 17.17 -6.95
N GLU A 250 4.74 17.12 -7.65
CA GLU A 250 4.77 16.99 -9.11
C GLU A 250 4.18 15.65 -9.59
N LEU A 251 4.51 14.54 -8.89
CA LEU A 251 3.94 13.22 -9.18
C LEU A 251 2.43 13.23 -8.95
N LEU A 252 1.98 13.84 -7.86
CA LEU A 252 0.56 13.97 -7.54
C LEU A 252 -0.19 14.81 -8.60
N ASP A 253 0.41 15.90 -9.07
CA ASP A 253 -0.13 16.73 -10.16
C ASP A 253 -0.20 15.94 -11.48
N MET A 254 0.82 15.18 -11.82
CA MET A 254 0.81 14.29 -12.99
C MET A 254 -0.29 13.24 -12.88
N PHE A 255 -0.45 12.60 -11.71
CA PHE A 255 -1.51 11.62 -11.50
C PHE A 255 -2.89 12.27 -11.71
N ASN A 256 -3.17 13.42 -11.12
CA ASN A 256 -4.44 14.12 -11.26
C ASN A 256 -4.75 14.53 -12.70
N LYS A 257 -3.75 15.06 -13.44
CA LYS A 257 -3.92 15.41 -14.86
C LYS A 257 -4.19 14.19 -15.72
N GLY A 258 -3.42 13.11 -15.54
CA GLY A 258 -3.62 11.87 -16.25
C GLY A 258 -4.99 11.25 -15.95
N LEU A 259 -5.41 11.22 -14.68
CA LEU A 259 -6.74 10.73 -14.31
C LEU A 259 -7.86 11.54 -14.99
N ALA A 260 -7.72 12.87 -15.04
CA ALA A 260 -8.69 13.74 -15.73
C ALA A 260 -8.73 13.43 -17.25
N ASN A 261 -7.56 13.28 -17.88
CA ASN A 261 -7.46 12.91 -19.31
C ASN A 261 -8.09 11.54 -19.60
N LEU A 262 -7.84 10.54 -18.74
CA LEU A 262 -8.43 9.20 -18.89
C LEU A 262 -9.96 9.23 -18.73
N LYS A 263 -10.48 10.05 -17.82
CA LYS A 263 -11.93 10.25 -17.66
C LYS A 263 -12.55 10.94 -18.89
N GLU A 264 -11.87 11.95 -19.44
CA GLU A 264 -12.36 12.70 -20.60
C GLU A 264 -12.37 11.87 -21.90
N ASN A 265 -11.33 11.06 -22.12
CA ASN A 265 -11.20 10.25 -23.34
C ASN A 265 -11.87 8.86 -23.26
N GLY A 266 -12.50 8.53 -22.13
CA GLY A 266 -13.22 7.26 -21.91
C GLY A 266 -12.33 6.09 -21.48
N LYS A 267 -11.01 6.24 -21.44
CA LYS A 267 -10.09 5.15 -21.05
C LYS A 267 -10.29 4.68 -19.62
N TYR A 268 -10.65 5.62 -18.72
CA TYR A 268 -11.01 5.29 -17.35
C TYR A 268 -12.14 4.26 -17.29
N GLN A 269 -13.22 4.48 -18.05
CA GLN A 269 -14.35 3.55 -18.07
C GLN A 269 -13.98 2.20 -18.69
N GLU A 270 -13.19 2.18 -19.77
CA GLU A 270 -12.70 0.94 -20.36
C GLU A 270 -11.91 0.08 -19.35
N ILE A 271 -11.11 0.72 -18.49
CA ILE A 271 -10.38 0.03 -17.44
C ILE A 271 -11.35 -0.56 -16.42
N LEU A 272 -12.34 0.20 -15.94
CA LEU A 272 -13.34 -0.31 -15.00
C LEU A 272 -14.12 -1.51 -15.58
N ASP A 273 -14.59 -1.41 -16.82
CA ASP A 273 -15.37 -2.44 -17.50
C ASP A 273 -14.60 -3.76 -17.70
N THR A 274 -13.25 -3.70 -17.65
CA THR A 274 -12.40 -4.90 -17.70
C THR A 274 -12.55 -5.76 -16.45
N TYR A 275 -12.78 -5.15 -15.29
CA TYR A 275 -12.79 -5.84 -14.00
C TYR A 275 -14.16 -5.89 -13.34
N ILE A 276 -15.01 -4.90 -13.58
CA ILE A 276 -16.33 -4.76 -12.96
C ILE A 276 -17.37 -4.83 -14.08
N GLN A 277 -18.14 -5.91 -14.12
CA GLN A 277 -19.31 -6.02 -15.00
C GLN A 277 -20.52 -5.46 -14.25
N GLU A 278 -21.23 -4.48 -14.86
CA GLU A 278 -22.51 -4.00 -14.36
C GLU A 278 -23.62 -5.07 -14.42
#